data_9c02850565bb55f358b3cc7c04b619c8
#
_entry.id   9c02850565bb55f358b3cc7c04b619c8
#
_cell.length_a   1.000
_cell.length_b   1.000
_cell.length_c   1.000
_cell.angle_alpha   90.00
_cell.angle_beta   90.00
_cell.angle_gamma   90.00
#
_symmetry.space_group_name_H-M   'P 1'
#
loop_
_entity.id
_entity.type
_entity.pdbx_description
1 polymer ?
#
loop_
_entity_poly.entity_id
_entity_poly.type
_entity_poly.pdbx_seq_one_letter_code
_entity_poly.pdbx_strand_id
1 'polypeptide(L)'
;MAHEWNGNTRRQFRAFSRGPWLLFGILTLLITTGCQTNPYTGRWQLMMMPMSQEVQMSAQAYADVKSDPKMKPSTDPREIEPVKRVAARVIEAAKRSKYSEMANQFEWEVTVIKDDKTMNAFALPGGKIAVYTGIFPVAKTEAGLAAVMGHEVVHALARHGGERMSQNTLAQTTLQAIGIALGVSGANPVLSQAGMAALGVGAQVGVLLPFSRKHESEADYVGVLLAADAGYDPREAIQLWQRMGELSGGKSSSEFMSTHPSHETRIQQLEEWMGEAMPIYQSKPPAPNHELPPLH
;
A
#
# COMPACT_ATOMS: atom_id res chain seq x y z
N MET A 1 -86.40 9.34 28.66
CA MET A 1 -85.60 8.66 27.60
C MET A 1 -84.25 9.38 27.58
N ALA A 2 -83.25 8.78 28.21
CA ALA A 2 -81.91 9.30 28.33
C ALA A 2 -81.05 8.62 27.26
N HIS A 3 -80.39 9.37 26.42
CA HIS A 3 -79.35 8.88 25.49
C HIS A 3 -77.98 9.11 26.12
N GLU A 4 -77.34 8.03 26.50
CA GLU A 4 -75.93 7.99 26.89
C GLU A 4 -75.04 8.19 25.68
N TRP A 5 -74.14 9.18 25.80
CA TRP A 5 -73.07 9.44 24.78
C TRP A 5 -71.77 8.85 25.31
N ASN A 6 -71.34 7.73 24.73
CA ASN A 6 -70.13 7.01 25.12
C ASN A 6 -68.99 7.49 24.22
N GLY A 7 -68.20 8.46 24.73
CA GLY A 7 -67.07 9.01 23.99
C GLY A 7 -65.75 8.34 24.40
N ASN A 8 -65.35 7.26 23.73
CA ASN A 8 -64.06 6.66 23.90
C ASN A 8 -63.12 7.04 22.76
N THR A 9 -62.51 8.22 22.86
CA THR A 9 -61.42 8.67 21.97
C THR A 9 -60.10 8.11 22.41
N ARG A 10 -59.72 6.95 21.87
CA ARG A 10 -58.36 6.40 22.00
C ARG A 10 -57.37 7.34 21.29
N ARG A 11 -56.58 8.06 22.07
CA ARG A 11 -55.37 8.77 21.60
C ARG A 11 -54.35 7.68 21.18
N GLN A 12 -54.24 7.49 19.88
CA GLN A 12 -53.10 6.74 19.33
C GLN A 12 -51.86 7.64 19.44
N PHE A 13 -51.04 7.37 20.44
CA PHE A 13 -49.69 7.89 20.46
C PHE A 13 -48.88 7.20 19.35
N ARG A 14 -48.65 7.90 18.27
CA ARG A 14 -47.65 7.53 17.25
C ARG A 14 -46.28 7.52 17.95
N ALA A 15 -45.79 6.35 18.27
CA ALA A 15 -44.40 6.17 18.63
C ALA A 15 -43.55 6.52 17.41
N PHE A 16 -43.01 7.73 17.38
CA PHE A 16 -42.01 8.12 16.40
C PHE A 16 -40.81 7.19 16.61
N SER A 17 -40.56 6.26 15.70
CA SER A 17 -39.46 5.34 15.76
C SER A 17 -38.14 6.14 15.64
N ARG A 18 -37.48 6.36 16.76
CA ARG A 18 -36.16 7.02 16.84
C ARG A 18 -35.02 6.12 16.27
N GLY A 19 -35.35 4.88 15.89
CA GLY A 19 -34.38 3.87 15.43
C GLY A 19 -33.54 4.26 14.19
N PRO A 20 -34.14 4.73 13.09
CA PRO A 20 -33.35 5.00 11.88
C PRO A 20 -32.37 6.18 12.04
N TRP A 21 -32.72 7.19 12.86
CA TRP A 21 -31.84 8.35 13.10
C TRP A 21 -30.65 8.04 13.99
N LEU A 22 -30.80 7.12 14.94
CA LEU A 22 -29.69 6.63 15.77
C LEU A 22 -28.70 5.81 14.95
N LEU A 23 -29.18 4.93 14.08
CA LEU A 23 -28.32 4.15 13.16
C LEU A 23 -27.60 5.07 12.16
N PHE A 24 -28.28 6.10 11.65
CA PHE A 24 -27.67 7.08 10.76
C PHE A 24 -26.59 7.91 11.48
N GLY A 25 -26.84 8.32 12.73
CA GLY A 25 -25.88 9.04 13.55
C GLY A 25 -24.64 8.20 13.92
N ILE A 26 -24.81 6.92 14.24
CA ILE A 26 -23.71 6.00 14.56
C ILE A 26 -22.89 5.73 13.29
N LEU A 27 -23.52 5.52 12.14
CA LEU A 27 -22.83 5.30 10.86
C LEU A 27 -22.03 6.54 10.44
N THR A 28 -22.58 7.75 10.63
CA THR A 28 -21.86 9.01 10.31
C THR A 28 -20.66 9.21 11.24
N LEU A 29 -20.80 8.89 12.54
CA LEU A 29 -19.73 9.01 13.52
C LEU A 29 -18.58 8.02 13.22
N LEU A 30 -18.88 6.78 12.80
CA LEU A 30 -17.88 5.78 12.40
C LEU A 30 -17.10 6.21 11.16
N ILE A 31 -17.73 6.89 10.22
CA ILE A 31 -17.08 7.38 9.00
C ILE A 31 -16.12 8.53 9.31
N THR A 32 -16.47 9.43 10.24
CA THR A 32 -15.61 10.58 10.58
C THR A 32 -14.37 10.20 11.38
N THR A 33 -14.40 9.13 12.15
CA THR A 33 -13.23 8.63 12.92
C THR A 33 -12.27 7.77 12.10
N GLY A 34 -12.69 7.30 10.92
CA GLY A 34 -11.90 6.42 10.06
C GLY A 34 -11.26 7.10 8.85
N CYS A 35 -11.26 8.44 8.75
CA CYS A 35 -10.68 9.14 7.62
C CYS A 35 -9.34 9.78 8.00
N GLN A 36 -8.33 9.53 7.16
CA GLN A 36 -7.01 10.14 7.24
C GLN A 36 -6.73 10.92 5.95
N THR A 37 -5.87 11.94 6.02
CA THR A 37 -5.48 12.71 4.84
C THR A 37 -4.02 12.41 4.51
N ASN A 38 -3.73 12.10 3.25
CA ASN A 38 -2.35 11.96 2.78
C ASN A 38 -1.63 13.31 2.89
N PRO A 39 -0.48 13.40 3.56
CA PRO A 39 0.18 14.68 3.83
C PRO A 39 0.82 15.33 2.59
N TYR A 40 1.02 14.57 1.51
CA TYR A 40 1.57 15.10 0.26
C TYR A 40 0.51 15.57 -0.71
N THR A 41 -0.53 14.75 -0.91
CA THR A 41 -1.54 14.99 -1.94
C THR A 41 -2.82 15.61 -1.40
N GLY A 42 -3.01 15.63 -0.08
CA GLY A 42 -4.26 16.07 0.55
C GLY A 42 -5.44 15.12 0.31
N ARG A 43 -5.20 13.95 -0.31
CA ARG A 43 -6.24 12.97 -0.63
C ARG A 43 -6.79 12.32 0.64
N TRP A 44 -8.11 12.17 0.69
CA TRP A 44 -8.79 11.45 1.76
C TRP A 44 -8.60 9.93 1.59
N GLN A 45 -8.29 9.28 2.70
CA GLN A 45 -8.07 7.84 2.80
C GLN A 45 -9.06 7.24 3.79
N LEU A 46 -9.71 6.16 3.42
CA LEU A 46 -10.56 5.39 4.32
C LEU A 46 -9.70 4.44 5.15
N MET A 47 -9.59 4.71 6.45
CA MET A 47 -8.72 3.95 7.37
C MET A 47 -9.56 3.35 8.51
N MET A 48 -10.13 2.17 8.30
CA MET A 48 -10.95 1.47 9.30
C MET A 48 -10.10 0.65 10.29
N MET A 49 -8.85 0.36 9.93
CA MET A 49 -7.94 -0.43 10.75
C MET A 49 -6.95 0.48 11.49
N PRO A 50 -6.74 0.30 12.81
CA PRO A 50 -5.69 1.00 13.55
C PRO A 50 -4.29 0.65 13.02
N MET A 51 -3.36 1.61 13.05
CA MET A 51 -1.96 1.40 12.62
C MET A 51 -1.29 0.24 13.38
N SER A 52 -1.54 0.12 14.69
CA SER A 52 -0.98 -0.97 15.51
C SER A 52 -1.36 -2.35 14.99
N GLN A 53 -2.58 -2.52 14.50
CA GLN A 53 -3.04 -3.77 13.92
C GLN A 53 -2.37 -4.03 12.55
N GLU A 54 -2.22 -3.00 11.72
CA GLU A 54 -1.49 -3.14 10.44
C GLU A 54 -0.05 -3.58 10.69
N VAL A 55 0.64 -2.94 11.65
CA VAL A 55 2.02 -3.28 12.02
C VAL A 55 2.13 -4.71 12.53
N GLN A 56 1.21 -5.14 13.38
CA GLN A 56 1.20 -6.51 13.89
C GLN A 56 1.00 -7.54 12.78
N MET A 57 0.04 -7.31 11.89
CA MET A 57 -0.21 -8.19 10.74
C MET A 57 1.00 -8.22 9.78
N SER A 58 1.61 -7.08 9.56
CA SER A 58 2.81 -6.94 8.73
C SER A 58 4.00 -7.70 9.32
N ALA A 59 4.21 -7.62 10.63
CA ALA A 59 5.26 -8.35 11.32
C ALA A 59 5.07 -9.87 11.18
N GLN A 60 3.82 -10.34 11.31
CA GLN A 60 3.50 -11.76 11.10
C GLN A 60 3.75 -12.18 9.66
N ALA A 61 3.23 -11.43 8.68
CA ALA A 61 3.45 -11.72 7.26
C ALA A 61 4.95 -11.75 6.90
N TYR A 62 5.73 -10.83 7.45
CA TYR A 62 7.18 -10.80 7.23
C TYR A 62 7.89 -12.00 7.87
N ALA A 63 7.47 -12.43 9.06
CA ALA A 63 7.98 -13.61 9.71
C ALA A 63 7.65 -14.88 8.89
N ASP A 64 6.45 -14.97 8.32
CA ASP A 64 6.04 -16.07 7.46
C ASP A 64 6.91 -16.12 6.18
N VAL A 65 7.20 -14.99 5.55
CA VAL A 65 8.13 -14.89 4.42
C VAL A 65 9.53 -15.38 4.82
N LYS A 66 10.05 -14.95 5.97
CA LYS A 66 11.39 -15.37 6.45
C LYS A 66 11.46 -16.84 6.83
N SER A 67 10.36 -17.47 7.20
CA SER A 67 10.28 -18.88 7.59
C SER A 67 9.97 -19.82 6.41
N ASP A 68 9.56 -19.30 5.25
CA ASP A 68 9.31 -20.11 4.07
C ASP A 68 10.64 -20.66 3.52
N PRO A 69 10.82 -21.99 3.44
CA PRO A 69 12.04 -22.61 2.92
C PRO A 69 12.38 -22.21 1.47
N LYS A 70 11.40 -21.70 0.73
CA LYS A 70 11.58 -21.18 -0.64
C LYS A 70 12.12 -19.75 -0.68
N MET A 71 11.93 -18.99 0.39
CA MET A 71 12.32 -17.58 0.51
C MET A 71 13.66 -17.45 1.23
N LYS A 72 14.74 -17.92 0.61
CA LYS A 72 16.07 -17.93 1.23
C LYS A 72 16.66 -16.52 1.24
N PRO A 73 17.06 -15.97 2.40
CA PRO A 73 17.85 -14.76 2.43
C PRO A 73 19.16 -14.93 1.65
N SER A 74 19.54 -13.90 0.88
CA SER A 74 20.87 -13.89 0.27
C SER A 74 21.95 -13.87 1.34
N THR A 75 23.06 -14.55 1.05
CA THR A 75 24.30 -14.54 1.85
C THR A 75 25.44 -13.84 1.11
N ASP A 76 25.21 -13.39 -0.13
CA ASP A 76 26.22 -12.70 -0.93
C ASP A 76 26.30 -11.22 -0.56
N PRO A 77 27.45 -10.75 -0.04
CA PRO A 77 27.62 -9.33 0.29
C PRO A 77 27.42 -8.41 -0.92
N ARG A 78 27.70 -8.86 -2.15
CA ARG A 78 27.52 -8.06 -3.37
C ARG A 78 26.05 -7.76 -3.64
N GLU A 79 25.14 -8.64 -3.22
CA GLU A 79 23.69 -8.48 -3.33
C GLU A 79 23.14 -7.67 -2.13
N ILE A 80 23.68 -7.91 -0.93
CA ILE A 80 23.16 -7.36 0.32
C ILE A 80 23.56 -5.90 0.53
N GLU A 81 24.85 -5.56 0.32
CA GLU A 81 25.38 -4.25 0.69
C GLU A 81 24.80 -3.09 -0.12
N PRO A 82 24.61 -3.21 -1.46
CA PRO A 82 23.93 -2.15 -2.22
C PRO A 82 22.49 -1.92 -1.74
N VAL A 83 21.74 -2.99 -1.49
CA VAL A 83 20.35 -2.90 -1.01
C VAL A 83 20.27 -2.20 0.34
N LYS A 84 21.12 -2.59 1.30
CA LYS A 84 21.18 -1.97 2.63
C LYS A 84 21.57 -0.50 2.56
N ARG A 85 22.53 -0.16 1.71
CA ARG A 85 23.00 1.23 1.53
C ARG A 85 21.89 2.11 0.96
N VAL A 86 21.20 1.63 -0.09
CA VAL A 86 20.06 2.35 -0.70
C VAL A 86 18.94 2.50 0.32
N ALA A 87 18.56 1.41 1.00
CA ALA A 87 17.52 1.42 2.01
C ALA A 87 17.79 2.44 3.12
N ALA A 88 19.02 2.43 3.68
CA ALA A 88 19.38 3.36 4.74
C ALA A 88 19.20 4.83 4.30
N ARG A 89 19.61 5.18 3.08
CA ARG A 89 19.47 6.55 2.56
C ARG A 89 18.01 6.93 2.30
N VAL A 90 17.21 6.05 1.71
CA VAL A 90 15.77 6.29 1.45
C VAL A 90 15.00 6.40 2.76
N ILE A 91 15.30 5.56 3.75
CA ILE A 91 14.69 5.62 5.09
C ILE A 91 15.04 6.95 5.77
N GLU A 92 16.29 7.40 5.73
CA GLU A 92 16.68 8.69 6.28
C GLU A 92 16.01 9.87 5.55
N ALA A 93 15.79 9.79 4.23
CA ALA A 93 14.99 10.76 3.50
C ALA A 93 13.54 10.75 3.98
N ALA A 94 12.94 9.57 4.17
CA ALA A 94 11.59 9.42 4.69
C ALA A 94 11.44 10.04 6.11
N LYS A 95 12.42 9.87 6.98
CA LYS A 95 12.45 10.47 8.33
C LYS A 95 12.51 12.01 8.32
N ARG A 96 12.94 12.62 7.22
CA ARG A 96 12.95 14.08 7.03
C ARG A 96 11.75 14.59 6.24
N SER A 97 10.92 13.70 5.72
CA SER A 97 9.78 14.00 4.84
C SER A 97 8.53 14.40 5.63
N LYS A 98 7.44 14.68 4.91
CA LYS A 98 6.12 14.87 5.55
C LYS A 98 5.60 13.60 6.26
N TYR A 99 6.23 12.45 6.06
CA TYR A 99 5.96 11.20 6.79
C TYR A 99 6.89 10.99 7.99
N SER A 100 7.66 12.01 8.40
CA SER A 100 8.69 11.89 9.44
C SER A 100 8.20 11.26 10.74
N GLU A 101 7.02 11.62 11.21
CA GLU A 101 6.44 11.04 12.43
C GLU A 101 6.31 9.52 12.31
N MET A 102 5.70 9.04 11.24
CA MET A 102 5.51 7.60 11.00
C MET A 102 6.83 6.89 10.70
N ALA A 103 7.69 7.50 9.87
CA ALA A 103 8.97 6.92 9.51
C ALA A 103 9.91 6.74 10.72
N ASN A 104 9.83 7.61 11.75
CA ASN A 104 10.59 7.50 12.98
C ASN A 104 10.00 6.46 13.97
N GLN A 105 8.72 6.11 13.84
CA GLN A 105 8.08 5.07 14.66
C GLN A 105 8.31 3.66 14.12
N PHE A 106 8.68 3.52 12.83
CA PHE A 106 8.87 2.21 12.21
C PHE A 106 10.20 1.56 12.63
N GLU A 107 10.14 0.27 12.90
CA GLU A 107 11.29 -0.58 13.15
C GLU A 107 11.83 -1.15 11.83
N TRP A 108 12.63 -0.36 11.13
CA TRP A 108 13.12 -0.67 9.80
C TRP A 108 14.02 -1.92 9.80
N GLU A 109 13.66 -2.88 8.96
CA GLU A 109 14.42 -4.10 8.70
C GLU A 109 14.41 -4.40 7.20
N VAL A 110 15.56 -4.73 6.64
CA VAL A 110 15.72 -4.99 5.20
C VAL A 110 16.27 -6.37 4.99
N THR A 111 15.57 -7.20 4.23
CA THR A 111 16.00 -8.54 3.82
C THR A 111 16.14 -8.61 2.30
N VAL A 112 17.25 -9.14 1.84
CA VAL A 112 17.45 -9.51 0.42
C VAL A 112 17.12 -10.98 0.28
N ILE A 113 16.17 -11.30 -0.58
CA ILE A 113 15.72 -12.66 -0.88
C ILE A 113 16.44 -13.13 -2.15
N LYS A 114 17.18 -14.25 -2.05
CA LYS A 114 17.82 -14.86 -3.22
C LYS A 114 16.78 -15.61 -4.04
N ASP A 115 16.18 -14.92 -4.97
CA ASP A 115 15.29 -15.47 -5.98
C ASP A 115 15.41 -14.62 -7.27
N ASP A 116 16.25 -15.12 -8.18
CA ASP A 116 16.58 -14.44 -9.43
C ASP A 116 15.42 -14.46 -10.45
N LYS A 117 14.41 -15.28 -10.19
CA LYS A 117 13.23 -15.44 -11.09
C LYS A 117 12.09 -14.51 -10.70
N THR A 118 12.03 -14.13 -9.44
CA THR A 118 10.96 -13.26 -8.93
C THR A 118 11.42 -11.82 -8.98
N MET A 119 10.92 -11.06 -9.97
CA MET A 119 11.12 -9.61 -10.03
C MET A 119 10.11 -8.95 -9.09
N ASN A 120 10.53 -8.72 -7.83
CA ASN A 120 9.67 -8.12 -6.81
C ASN A 120 10.47 -7.37 -5.74
N ALA A 121 9.79 -6.44 -5.08
CA ALA A 121 10.17 -5.82 -3.81
C ALA A 121 8.89 -5.39 -3.08
N PHE A 122 8.94 -5.27 -1.77
CA PHE A 122 7.82 -4.72 -1.01
C PHE A 122 8.30 -4.08 0.30
N ALA A 123 7.52 -3.11 0.79
CA ALA A 123 7.63 -2.60 2.14
C ALA A 123 6.27 -2.70 2.87
N LEU A 124 6.31 -3.18 4.10
CA LEU A 124 5.15 -3.37 4.94
C LEU A 124 5.09 -2.32 6.06
N PRO A 125 3.88 -1.94 6.52
CA PRO A 125 3.71 -1.13 7.72
C PRO A 125 4.56 -1.65 8.89
N GLY A 126 5.19 -0.73 9.64
CA GLY A 126 6.17 -1.09 10.65
C GLY A 126 7.61 -1.16 10.16
N GLY A 127 7.87 -0.97 8.84
CA GLY A 127 9.19 -0.81 8.27
C GLY A 127 9.89 -2.10 7.84
N LYS A 128 9.14 -3.16 7.53
CA LYS A 128 9.70 -4.43 7.05
C LYS A 128 9.81 -4.41 5.53
N ILE A 129 11.03 -4.46 5.00
CA ILE A 129 11.34 -4.38 3.56
C ILE A 129 11.94 -5.70 3.09
N ALA A 130 11.45 -6.22 1.96
CA ALA A 130 12.07 -7.32 1.25
C ALA A 130 12.37 -6.92 -0.20
N VAL A 131 13.53 -7.33 -0.69
CA VAL A 131 13.99 -7.09 -2.06
C VAL A 131 14.45 -8.41 -2.63
N TYR A 132 13.83 -8.85 -3.72
CA TYR A 132 14.23 -10.05 -4.44
C TYR A 132 15.36 -9.74 -5.41
N THR A 133 16.34 -10.64 -5.53
CA THR A 133 17.45 -10.45 -6.49
C THR A 133 16.96 -10.31 -7.92
N GLY A 134 15.85 -10.93 -8.28
CA GLY A 134 15.24 -10.80 -9.61
C GLY A 134 14.84 -9.37 -10.03
N ILE A 135 14.83 -8.38 -9.10
CA ILE A 135 14.62 -6.95 -9.44
C ILE A 135 15.89 -6.29 -10.01
N PHE A 136 17.08 -6.84 -9.76
CA PHE A 136 18.35 -6.20 -10.12
C PHE A 136 18.53 -5.94 -11.62
N PRO A 137 18.14 -6.85 -12.53
CA PRO A 137 18.27 -6.58 -13.96
C PRO A 137 17.48 -5.37 -14.46
N VAL A 138 16.36 -5.07 -13.81
CA VAL A 138 15.53 -3.92 -14.19
C VAL A 138 15.96 -2.66 -13.45
N ALA A 139 16.36 -2.77 -12.19
CA ALA A 139 16.91 -1.65 -11.42
C ALA A 139 18.27 -1.20 -11.97
N LYS A 140 19.14 -2.13 -12.38
CA LYS A 140 20.49 -1.96 -12.95
C LYS A 140 21.50 -1.30 -12.01
N THR A 141 21.12 -0.21 -11.34
CA THR A 141 21.99 0.62 -10.51
C THR A 141 21.37 0.87 -9.14
N GLU A 142 22.15 1.40 -8.21
CA GLU A 142 21.64 1.83 -6.90
C GLU A 142 20.60 2.94 -7.04
N ALA A 143 20.70 3.82 -8.02
CA ALA A 143 19.69 4.85 -8.26
C ALA A 143 18.37 4.25 -8.78
N GLY A 144 18.42 3.27 -9.67
CA GLY A 144 17.23 2.53 -10.08
C GLY A 144 16.60 1.74 -8.93
N LEU A 145 17.44 1.15 -8.06
CA LEU A 145 16.95 0.49 -6.85
C LEU A 145 16.34 1.49 -5.85
N ALA A 146 16.87 2.71 -5.77
CA ALA A 146 16.30 3.78 -4.94
C ALA A 146 14.92 4.22 -5.43
N ALA A 147 14.68 4.21 -6.74
CA ALA A 147 13.36 4.46 -7.31
C ALA A 147 12.36 3.36 -6.89
N VAL A 148 12.75 2.08 -6.96
CA VAL A 148 11.93 0.96 -6.46
C VAL A 148 11.66 1.12 -4.96
N MET A 149 12.72 1.28 -4.15
CA MET A 149 12.59 1.32 -2.69
C MET A 149 11.82 2.56 -2.20
N GLY A 150 12.02 3.72 -2.86
CA GLY A 150 11.25 4.93 -2.57
C GLY A 150 9.76 4.69 -2.78
N HIS A 151 9.38 4.06 -3.89
CA HIS A 151 8.01 3.67 -4.20
C HIS A 151 7.42 2.74 -3.12
N GLU A 152 8.13 1.67 -2.76
CA GLU A 152 7.69 0.70 -1.76
C GLU A 152 7.56 1.32 -0.36
N VAL A 153 8.56 2.10 0.06
CA VAL A 153 8.55 2.80 1.35
C VAL A 153 7.33 3.73 1.46
N VAL A 154 6.96 4.40 0.37
CA VAL A 154 5.76 5.24 0.36
C VAL A 154 4.48 4.42 0.49
N HIS A 155 4.38 3.24 -0.13
CA HIS A 155 3.21 2.38 0.09
C HIS A 155 3.01 2.05 1.58
N ALA A 156 4.08 1.78 2.31
CA ALA A 156 4.02 1.53 3.75
C ALA A 156 3.67 2.79 4.56
N LEU A 157 4.33 3.94 4.27
CA LEU A 157 4.13 5.20 4.98
C LEU A 157 2.79 5.86 4.69
N ALA A 158 2.31 5.79 3.44
CA ALA A 158 0.99 6.26 3.04
C ALA A 158 -0.13 5.29 3.42
N ARG A 159 0.20 4.13 4.01
CA ARG A 159 -0.76 3.10 4.45
C ARG A 159 -1.68 2.62 3.32
N HIS A 160 -1.18 2.53 2.10
CA HIS A 160 -1.99 2.12 0.94
C HIS A 160 -2.57 0.71 1.11
N GLY A 161 -1.85 -0.19 1.80
CA GLY A 161 -2.36 -1.51 2.17
C GLY A 161 -3.57 -1.44 3.10
N GLY A 162 -3.47 -0.62 4.17
CA GLY A 162 -4.55 -0.42 5.13
C GLY A 162 -5.79 0.22 4.52
N GLU A 163 -5.61 1.21 3.65
CA GLU A 163 -6.70 1.82 2.89
C GLU A 163 -7.41 0.79 2.00
N ARG A 164 -6.65 -0.01 1.26
CA ARG A 164 -7.17 -1.08 0.42
C ARG A 164 -7.96 -2.12 1.22
N MET A 165 -7.44 -2.54 2.37
CA MET A 165 -8.14 -3.44 3.28
C MET A 165 -9.45 -2.83 3.78
N SER A 166 -9.43 -1.55 4.15
CA SER A 166 -10.62 -0.82 4.61
C SER A 166 -11.69 -0.71 3.52
N GLN A 167 -11.29 -0.41 2.28
CA GLN A 167 -12.19 -0.34 1.13
C GLN A 167 -12.83 -1.71 0.84
N ASN A 168 -12.06 -2.79 0.91
CA ASN A 168 -12.55 -4.15 0.70
C ASN A 168 -13.53 -4.57 1.81
N THR A 169 -13.20 -4.26 3.07
CA THR A 169 -14.08 -4.53 4.21
C THR A 169 -15.42 -3.80 4.06
N LEU A 170 -15.38 -2.52 3.69
CA LEU A 170 -16.60 -1.74 3.45
C LEU A 170 -17.43 -2.34 2.30
N ALA A 171 -16.80 -2.68 1.18
CA ALA A 171 -17.49 -3.28 0.05
C ALA A 171 -18.15 -4.63 0.41
N GLN A 172 -17.44 -5.50 1.12
CA GLN A 172 -17.96 -6.79 1.57
C GLN A 172 -19.12 -6.63 2.56
N THR A 173 -18.97 -5.75 3.55
CA THR A 173 -20.03 -5.49 4.54
C THR A 173 -21.28 -4.93 3.86
N THR A 174 -21.11 -4.04 2.88
CA THR A 174 -22.22 -3.49 2.10
C THR A 174 -22.93 -4.57 1.30
N LEU A 175 -22.20 -5.45 0.61
CA LEU A 175 -22.77 -6.58 -0.14
C LEU A 175 -23.50 -7.57 0.76
N GLN A 176 -22.96 -7.86 1.94
CA GLN A 176 -23.63 -8.71 2.94
C GLN A 176 -24.94 -8.07 3.44
N ALA A 177 -24.93 -6.78 3.74
CA ALA A 177 -26.14 -6.06 4.17
C ALA A 177 -27.23 -6.07 3.09
N ILE A 178 -26.84 -5.88 1.82
CA ILE A 178 -27.75 -5.96 0.67
C ILE A 178 -28.30 -7.40 0.54
N GLY A 179 -27.45 -8.41 0.66
CA GLY A 179 -27.86 -9.83 0.59
C GLY A 179 -28.86 -10.17 1.67
N ILE A 180 -28.66 -9.72 2.91
CA ILE A 180 -29.60 -9.89 4.02
C ILE A 180 -30.92 -9.17 3.71
N ALA A 181 -30.88 -7.93 3.24
CA ALA A 181 -32.05 -7.14 2.91
C ALA A 181 -32.90 -7.77 1.78
N LEU A 182 -32.25 -8.47 0.84
CA LEU A 182 -32.89 -9.18 -0.26
C LEU A 182 -33.31 -10.62 0.11
N GLY A 183 -33.12 -11.06 1.35
CA GLY A 183 -33.46 -12.41 1.82
C GLY A 183 -32.56 -13.51 1.27
N VAL A 184 -31.42 -13.17 0.69
CA VAL A 184 -30.39 -14.11 0.23
C VAL A 184 -29.48 -14.44 1.40
N SER A 185 -29.93 -15.28 2.32
CA SER A 185 -29.11 -15.74 3.45
C SER A 185 -28.22 -16.90 3.02
N GLY A 186 -26.96 -16.60 2.82
CA GLY A 186 -25.90 -17.58 2.63
C GLY A 186 -24.56 -16.89 2.72
N ALA A 187 -23.79 -17.15 3.80
CA ALA A 187 -22.41 -16.72 3.85
C ALA A 187 -21.67 -17.32 2.65
N ASN A 188 -21.36 -16.50 1.64
CA ASN A 188 -20.65 -16.96 0.47
C ASN A 188 -19.17 -17.17 0.87
N PRO A 189 -18.67 -18.43 0.91
CA PRO A 189 -17.27 -18.72 1.30
C PRO A 189 -16.26 -17.99 0.43
N VAL A 190 -16.63 -17.65 -0.80
CA VAL A 190 -15.78 -16.87 -1.73
C VAL A 190 -15.52 -15.44 -1.22
N LEU A 191 -16.48 -14.82 -0.55
CA LEU A 191 -16.32 -13.49 0.03
C LEU A 191 -15.37 -13.50 1.25
N SER A 192 -15.37 -14.57 2.05
CA SER A 192 -14.41 -14.70 3.16
C SER A 192 -12.99 -14.98 2.67
N GLN A 193 -12.83 -15.77 1.60
CA GLN A 193 -11.53 -15.99 0.97
C GLN A 193 -10.99 -14.72 0.27
N ALA A 194 -11.84 -13.96 -0.40
CA ALA A 194 -11.46 -12.69 -0.99
C ALA A 194 -11.03 -11.67 0.07
N GLY A 195 -11.67 -11.67 1.25
CA GLY A 195 -11.26 -10.87 2.40
C GLY A 195 -9.89 -11.27 2.94
N MET A 196 -9.64 -12.56 3.07
CA MET A 196 -8.32 -13.09 3.50
C MET A 196 -7.23 -12.82 2.45
N ALA A 197 -7.54 -12.93 1.17
CA ALA A 197 -6.63 -12.58 0.09
C ALA A 197 -6.32 -11.07 0.04
N ALA A 198 -7.30 -10.22 0.36
CA ALA A 198 -7.11 -8.77 0.47
C ALA A 198 -6.18 -8.38 1.63
N LEU A 199 -6.11 -9.20 2.68
CA LEU A 199 -5.21 -9.01 3.82
C LEU A 199 -3.76 -9.40 3.50
N GLY A 200 -3.50 -10.08 2.37
CA GLY A 200 -2.17 -10.62 2.08
C GLY A 200 -1.71 -11.67 3.10
N VAL A 201 -2.60 -12.11 3.98
CA VAL A 201 -2.35 -13.11 5.03
C VAL A 201 -2.81 -14.46 4.52
N GLY A 202 -2.20 -14.92 3.50
CA GLY A 202 -2.32 -16.29 3.07
C GLY A 202 -0.96 -16.70 2.56
N ALA A 203 -0.47 -17.86 2.93
CA ALA A 203 0.86 -18.41 2.71
C ALA A 203 1.37 -18.44 1.25
N GLN A 204 0.91 -17.53 0.42
CA GLN A 204 1.45 -17.27 -0.90
C GLN A 204 1.43 -15.75 -1.13
N VAL A 205 2.59 -15.14 -1.05
CA VAL A 205 2.92 -13.75 -1.41
C VAL A 205 2.59 -13.46 -2.90
N GLY A 206 1.53 -13.99 -3.46
CA GLY A 206 1.21 -13.92 -4.88
C GLY A 206 -0.22 -13.53 -5.23
N VAL A 207 -1.11 -13.30 -4.26
CA VAL A 207 -2.50 -12.92 -4.56
C VAL A 207 -2.88 -11.65 -3.83
N LEU A 208 -1.99 -10.65 -3.88
CA LEU A 208 -2.36 -9.30 -3.50
C LEU A 208 -3.21 -8.70 -4.62
N LEU A 209 -4.38 -8.19 -4.27
CA LEU A 209 -5.12 -7.34 -5.20
C LEU A 209 -4.23 -6.15 -5.59
N PRO A 210 -4.16 -5.78 -6.88
CA PRO A 210 -3.32 -4.68 -7.32
C PRO A 210 -3.71 -3.38 -6.62
N PHE A 211 -2.72 -2.52 -6.39
CA PHE A 211 -2.96 -1.17 -5.89
C PHE A 211 -3.77 -0.35 -6.89
N SER A 212 -4.55 0.59 -6.38
CA SER A 212 -5.28 1.50 -7.27
C SER A 212 -4.33 2.43 -8.01
N ARG A 213 -4.72 2.93 -9.19
CA ARG A 213 -3.93 3.92 -9.94
C ARG A 213 -3.57 5.16 -9.10
N LYS A 214 -4.43 5.53 -8.16
CA LYS A 214 -4.15 6.65 -7.24
C LYS A 214 -3.05 6.32 -6.25
N HIS A 215 -3.04 5.11 -5.70
CA HIS A 215 -1.97 4.64 -4.81
C HIS A 215 -0.64 4.59 -5.54
N GLU A 216 -0.62 4.08 -6.78
CA GLU A 216 0.58 4.02 -7.61
C GLU A 216 1.13 5.42 -7.92
N SER A 217 0.25 6.35 -8.33
CA SER A 217 0.65 7.73 -8.62
C SER A 217 1.18 8.45 -7.36
N GLU A 218 0.59 8.22 -6.18
CA GLU A 218 1.11 8.75 -4.91
C GLU A 218 2.46 8.12 -4.55
N ALA A 219 2.62 6.82 -4.73
CA ALA A 219 3.86 6.10 -4.45
C ALA A 219 5.00 6.56 -5.38
N ASP A 220 4.71 6.76 -6.66
CA ASP A 220 5.67 7.31 -7.61
C ASP A 220 6.07 8.75 -7.29
N TYR A 221 5.07 9.62 -7.08
CA TYR A 221 5.32 11.04 -6.80
C TYR A 221 6.21 11.21 -5.57
N VAL A 222 5.80 10.66 -4.45
CA VAL A 222 6.55 10.83 -3.22
C VAL A 222 7.83 9.99 -3.22
N GLY A 223 7.81 8.81 -3.85
CA GLY A 223 8.97 7.93 -3.98
C GLY A 223 10.13 8.60 -4.73
N VAL A 224 9.84 9.31 -5.82
CA VAL A 224 10.86 10.04 -6.58
C VAL A 224 11.42 11.21 -5.80
N LEU A 225 10.62 11.90 -4.97
CA LEU A 225 11.11 12.94 -4.07
C LEU A 225 12.00 12.36 -2.97
N LEU A 226 11.66 11.20 -2.41
CA LEU A 226 12.49 10.50 -1.42
C LEU A 226 13.83 10.04 -2.02
N ALA A 227 13.83 9.48 -3.24
CA ALA A 227 15.05 9.11 -3.94
C ALA A 227 15.95 10.32 -4.18
N ALA A 228 15.38 11.46 -4.60
CA ALA A 228 16.09 12.72 -4.76
C ALA A 228 16.68 13.23 -3.46
N ASP A 229 15.92 13.23 -2.34
CA ASP A 229 16.41 13.65 -1.01
C ASP A 229 17.48 12.69 -0.45
N ALA A 230 17.45 11.43 -0.86
CA ALA A 230 18.47 10.43 -0.55
C ALA A 230 19.77 10.61 -1.35
N GLY A 231 19.79 11.53 -2.32
CA GLY A 231 20.94 11.84 -3.18
C GLY A 231 21.05 10.95 -4.42
N TYR A 232 20.00 10.23 -4.80
CA TYR A 232 19.93 9.45 -6.03
C TYR A 232 19.24 10.24 -7.14
N ASP A 233 19.72 10.08 -8.36
CA ASP A 233 19.16 10.76 -9.54
C ASP A 233 17.69 10.33 -9.77
N PRO A 234 16.71 11.22 -9.63
CA PRO A 234 15.32 10.87 -9.74
C PRO A 234 14.90 10.46 -11.17
N ARG A 235 15.69 10.79 -12.19
CA ARG A 235 15.45 10.39 -13.59
C ARG A 235 15.55 8.89 -13.79
N GLU A 236 16.22 8.17 -12.90
CA GLU A 236 16.26 6.71 -12.91
C GLU A 236 14.87 6.07 -12.70
N ALA A 237 13.92 6.75 -12.07
CA ALA A 237 12.55 6.27 -11.99
C ALA A 237 11.89 6.18 -13.39
N ILE A 238 12.12 7.15 -14.26
CA ILE A 238 11.62 7.13 -15.65
C ILE A 238 12.22 5.95 -16.40
N GLN A 239 13.56 5.81 -16.32
CA GLN A 239 14.27 4.73 -17.00
C GLN A 239 13.87 3.34 -16.47
N LEU A 240 13.62 3.22 -15.16
CA LEU A 240 13.12 1.99 -14.53
C LEU A 240 11.79 1.56 -15.17
N TRP A 241 10.83 2.48 -15.29
CA TRP A 241 9.51 2.17 -15.86
C TRP A 241 9.57 1.91 -17.36
N GLN A 242 10.48 2.55 -18.10
CA GLN A 242 10.74 2.22 -19.51
C GLN A 242 11.25 0.77 -19.64
N ARG A 243 12.26 0.39 -18.84
CA ARG A 243 12.78 -0.99 -18.82
C ARG A 243 11.73 -2.02 -18.41
N MET A 244 10.89 -1.69 -17.42
CA MET A 244 9.76 -2.56 -17.02
C MET A 244 8.75 -2.74 -18.15
N GLY A 245 8.45 -1.67 -18.89
CA GLY A 245 7.58 -1.71 -20.06
C GLY A 245 8.13 -2.61 -21.18
N GLU A 246 9.43 -2.49 -21.48
CA GLU A 246 10.11 -3.33 -22.48
C GLU A 246 10.07 -4.82 -22.11
N LEU A 247 10.33 -5.15 -20.84
CA LEU A 247 10.28 -6.53 -20.34
C LEU A 247 8.85 -7.11 -20.35
N SER A 248 7.84 -6.25 -20.16
CA SER A 248 6.42 -6.66 -20.14
C SER A 248 5.83 -6.79 -21.55
N GLY A 249 6.51 -6.30 -22.57
CA GLY A 249 6.05 -6.20 -23.98
C GLY A 249 5.75 -7.51 -24.69
N GLY A 250 5.63 -8.56 -23.95
CA GLY A 250 5.27 -9.79 -24.61
C GLY A 250 4.36 -10.73 -23.85
N LYS A 251 4.40 -11.01 -22.60
CA LYS A 251 3.52 -12.07 -22.04
C LYS A 251 3.75 -12.49 -20.58
N SER A 252 4.73 -12.02 -19.85
CA SER A 252 4.84 -12.34 -18.44
C SER A 252 4.64 -11.08 -17.61
N SER A 253 3.48 -10.97 -16.98
CA SER A 253 3.32 -10.04 -15.89
C SER A 253 4.27 -10.50 -14.79
N SER A 254 5.37 -9.76 -14.57
CA SER A 254 6.18 -9.97 -13.38
C SER A 254 5.29 -9.82 -12.14
N GLU A 255 5.66 -10.45 -11.04
CA GLU A 255 4.92 -10.34 -9.79
C GLU A 255 4.79 -8.86 -9.37
N PHE A 256 5.85 -8.07 -9.56
CA PHE A 256 5.84 -6.63 -9.33
C PHE A 256 4.75 -5.92 -10.17
N MET A 257 4.66 -6.20 -11.48
CA MET A 257 3.64 -5.59 -12.35
C MET A 257 2.22 -6.07 -12.03
N SER A 258 2.05 -7.22 -11.42
CA SER A 258 0.72 -7.71 -11.00
C SER A 258 0.19 -6.98 -9.78
N THR A 259 1.06 -6.55 -8.88
CA THR A 259 0.73 -5.77 -7.68
C THR A 259 0.77 -4.26 -7.93
N HIS A 260 1.63 -3.80 -8.85
CA HIS A 260 1.85 -2.41 -9.24
C HIS A 260 1.57 -2.22 -10.74
N PRO A 261 0.30 -2.20 -11.16
CA PRO A 261 -0.03 -2.15 -12.57
C PRO A 261 0.48 -0.87 -13.23
N SER A 262 1.15 -1.03 -14.36
CA SER A 262 1.54 0.09 -15.21
C SER A 262 0.30 0.73 -15.83
N HIS A 263 0.32 2.05 -15.96
CA HIS A 263 -0.64 2.81 -16.75
C HIS A 263 0.10 3.77 -17.69
N GLU A 264 -0.51 4.08 -18.81
CA GLU A 264 0.13 4.85 -19.91
C GLU A 264 0.67 6.21 -19.46
N THR A 265 0.06 6.82 -18.46
CA THR A 265 0.43 8.15 -17.96
C THR A 265 1.56 8.14 -16.93
N ARG A 266 2.07 6.98 -16.50
CA ARG A 266 3.04 6.89 -15.40
C ARG A 266 4.37 7.58 -15.72
N ILE A 267 4.91 7.31 -16.88
CA ILE A 267 6.17 7.94 -17.36
C ILE A 267 5.97 9.45 -17.52
N GLN A 268 4.88 9.88 -18.13
CA GLN A 268 4.57 11.29 -18.30
C GLN A 268 4.46 12.02 -16.95
N GLN A 269 3.79 11.42 -15.97
CA GLN A 269 3.70 12.00 -14.63
C GLN A 269 5.06 12.11 -13.95
N LEU A 270 5.92 11.09 -14.07
CA LEU A 270 7.28 11.14 -13.56
C LEU A 270 8.09 12.27 -14.21
N GLU A 271 7.96 12.48 -15.55
CA GLU A 271 8.59 13.59 -16.27
C GLU A 271 8.13 14.95 -15.74
N GLU A 272 6.82 15.11 -15.48
CA GLU A 272 6.25 16.35 -14.90
C GLU A 272 6.83 16.62 -13.49
N TRP A 273 6.99 15.60 -12.66
CA TRP A 273 7.51 15.75 -11.29
C TRP A 273 9.02 15.99 -11.21
N MET A 274 9.76 15.83 -12.33
CA MET A 274 11.18 16.20 -12.36
C MET A 274 11.41 17.68 -12.06
N GLY A 275 10.44 18.55 -12.37
CA GLY A 275 10.49 19.97 -12.00
C GLY A 275 10.63 20.20 -10.49
N GLU A 276 10.10 19.30 -9.66
CA GLU A 276 10.22 19.34 -8.19
C GLU A 276 11.37 18.46 -7.68
N ALA A 277 11.56 17.28 -8.24
CA ALA A 277 12.55 16.32 -7.76
C ALA A 277 14.00 16.75 -8.05
N MET A 278 14.27 17.32 -9.24
CA MET A 278 15.63 17.72 -9.61
C MET A 278 16.24 18.81 -8.72
N PRO A 279 15.55 19.89 -8.32
CA PRO A 279 16.07 20.83 -7.34
C PRO A 279 16.42 20.20 -5.99
N ILE A 280 15.60 19.23 -5.52
CA ILE A 280 15.89 18.49 -4.30
C ILE A 280 17.19 17.70 -4.48
N TYR A 281 17.30 16.91 -5.53
CA TYR A 281 18.50 16.12 -5.83
C TYR A 281 19.76 16.98 -5.90
N GLN A 282 19.71 18.10 -6.63
CA GLN A 282 20.84 19.02 -6.79
C GLN A 282 21.27 19.70 -5.50
N SER A 283 20.39 19.79 -4.51
CA SER A 283 20.68 20.33 -3.19
C SER A 283 21.36 19.34 -2.24
N LYS A 284 21.46 18.06 -2.62
CA LYS A 284 22.00 17.00 -1.76
C LYS A 284 23.37 16.53 -2.24
N PRO A 285 24.23 16.06 -1.33
CA PRO A 285 25.44 15.34 -1.72
C PRO A 285 25.04 14.09 -2.54
N PRO A 286 25.65 13.86 -3.71
CA PRO A 286 25.32 12.72 -4.53
C PRO A 286 25.59 11.41 -3.78
N ALA A 287 24.65 10.47 -3.87
CA ALA A 287 24.84 9.12 -3.35
C ALA A 287 25.76 8.31 -4.27
N PRO A 288 26.47 7.30 -3.76
CA PRO A 288 27.12 6.30 -4.60
C PRO A 288 26.07 5.68 -5.55
N ASN A 289 26.46 5.48 -6.81
CA ASN A 289 25.58 4.87 -7.80
C ASN A 289 26.34 3.76 -8.55
N HIS A 290 26.49 2.62 -7.88
CA HIS A 290 27.15 1.45 -8.46
C HIS A 290 26.13 0.61 -9.23
N GLU A 291 26.65 -0.15 -10.22
CA GLU A 291 25.86 -1.20 -10.87
C GLU A 291 25.53 -2.30 -9.85
N LEU A 292 24.32 -2.84 -9.94
CA LEU A 292 23.91 -4.00 -9.16
C LEU A 292 24.54 -5.27 -9.76
N PRO A 293 24.81 -6.30 -8.93
CA PRO A 293 25.43 -7.52 -9.44
C PRO A 293 24.50 -8.21 -10.47
N PRO A 294 25.10 -8.82 -11.51
CA PRO A 294 24.33 -9.65 -12.44
C PRO A 294 23.77 -10.88 -11.71
N LEU A 295 22.64 -11.40 -12.23
CA LEU A 295 22.09 -12.67 -11.74
C LEU A 295 22.97 -13.85 -12.17
N HIS A 296 23.01 -14.89 -11.33
CA HIS A 296 23.83 -16.09 -11.55
C HIS A 296 22.98 -17.36 -11.59
#